data_e3cd159c4fb30847ff38c186e78c12e9
#
_entry.id   e3cd159c4fb30847ff38c186e78c12e9
#
_cell.length_a   1.000
_cell.length_b   1.000
_cell.length_c   1.000
_cell.angle_alpha   90.00
_cell.angle_beta   90.00
_cell.angle_gamma   90.00
#
_symmetry.space_group_name_H-M   'P 1'
#
loop_
_entity.id
_entity.type
_entity.pdbx_description
1 polymer ?
#
loop_
_entity_poly.entity_id
_entity_poly.type
_entity_poly.pdbx_seq_one_letter_code
_entity_poly.pdbx_strand_id
1 'polypeptide(L)'
;AGATGMVGGEAARILSSGGDTVRALVRSSSNAEKIAALKGAGIEVVEGDLRDRASLDAACDGVDAVISTVSAMPFSWQEGNTIGDVDRTGTIGLIDAATAAGAKRFVYTSFPHPPEPGFALGDAKAAAENHLRSSSIEHAILAANFFMEVWLSPAFGFDYPNGSATIYGDGTNRMSWVSHKDVARTAAEAVSNPKAKNAVLPVGGPSIHTPLEVVRIFERTSGTTWSVTHVSVESLQEQKSAAADEVQEAVATLQLGYAVAPGWDMNPADYLVSSNLRSVEQYAQEVTK
;
A
#
# COMPACT_ATOMS: atom_id res chain seq x y z
N ALA A 1 9.74 1.04 8.31
CA ALA A 1 9.97 -0.25 7.62
C ALA A 1 9.32 -0.21 6.23
N GLY A 2 9.89 -0.94 5.24
CA GLY A 2 9.41 -0.91 3.86
C GLY A 2 10.02 0.20 2.99
N ALA A 3 11.10 0.83 3.39
CA ALA A 3 11.73 1.97 2.69
C ALA A 3 12.29 1.64 1.29
N THR A 4 12.45 0.38 0.93
CA THR A 4 12.79 -0.04 -0.44
C THR A 4 11.57 -0.23 -1.35
N GLY A 5 10.34 -0.13 -0.79
CA GLY A 5 9.08 -0.13 -1.52
C GLY A 5 8.70 1.25 -2.07
N MET A 6 7.64 1.30 -2.89
CA MET A 6 7.15 2.55 -3.51
C MET A 6 6.74 3.59 -2.46
N VAL A 7 5.86 3.23 -1.55
CA VAL A 7 5.34 4.14 -0.52
C VAL A 7 6.41 4.50 0.50
N GLY A 8 7.09 3.49 1.07
CA GLY A 8 8.06 3.72 2.14
C GLY A 8 9.28 4.50 1.69
N GLY A 9 9.77 4.27 0.46
CA GLY A 9 10.87 5.02 -0.10
C GLY A 9 10.54 6.48 -0.35
N GLU A 10 9.32 6.76 -0.82
CA GLU A 10 8.85 8.13 -1.02
C GLU A 10 8.61 8.85 0.30
N ALA A 11 7.97 8.19 1.28
CA ALA A 11 7.76 8.75 2.62
C ALA A 11 9.10 9.09 3.32
N ALA A 12 10.09 8.20 3.19
CA ALA A 12 11.42 8.42 3.75
C ALA A 12 12.11 9.66 3.13
N ARG A 13 11.98 9.84 1.79
CA ARG A 13 12.52 11.03 1.11
C ARG A 13 11.81 12.32 1.51
N ILE A 14 10.48 12.28 1.64
CA ILE A 14 9.70 13.45 2.08
C ILE A 14 10.16 13.89 3.47
N LEU A 15 10.24 12.98 4.42
CA LEU A 15 10.67 13.29 5.78
C LEU A 15 12.12 13.80 5.84
N SER A 16 13.06 13.12 5.17
CA SER A 16 14.46 13.56 5.12
C SER A 16 14.59 14.95 4.49
N SER A 17 13.87 15.23 3.41
CA SER A 17 13.85 16.56 2.77
C SER A 17 13.19 17.62 3.64
N GLY A 18 12.28 17.21 4.54
CA GLY A 18 11.66 18.07 5.55
C GLY A 18 12.55 18.39 6.75
N GLY A 19 13.72 17.76 6.85
CA GLY A 19 14.67 17.98 7.93
C GLY A 19 14.59 16.93 9.06
N ASP A 20 13.76 15.92 8.92
CA ASP A 20 13.70 14.83 9.88
C ASP A 20 14.91 13.89 9.73
N THR A 21 15.39 13.34 10.86
CA THR A 21 16.35 12.25 10.84
C THR A 21 15.61 10.94 10.58
N VAL A 22 15.87 10.33 9.42
CA VAL A 22 15.16 9.14 8.95
C VAL A 22 16.07 7.92 9.02
N ARG A 23 15.58 6.85 9.66
CA ARG A 23 16.19 5.53 9.70
C ARG A 23 15.36 4.55 8.88
N ALA A 24 15.98 3.92 7.88
CA ALA A 24 15.37 2.94 7.00
C ALA A 24 15.80 1.52 7.40
N LEU A 25 14.85 0.71 7.88
CA LEU A 25 15.06 -0.73 8.07
C LEU A 25 15.01 -1.42 6.71
N VAL A 26 16.08 -2.11 6.33
CA VAL A 26 16.23 -2.83 5.07
C VAL A 26 16.72 -4.25 5.33
N ARG A 27 16.30 -5.21 4.50
CA ARG A 27 16.80 -6.58 4.56
C ARG A 27 18.16 -6.69 3.85
N SER A 28 19.00 -7.66 4.25
CA SER A 28 20.24 -8.00 3.55
C SER A 28 20.00 -8.33 2.07
N SER A 29 18.82 -8.92 1.74
CA SER A 29 18.40 -9.23 0.37
C SER A 29 17.79 -8.06 -0.39
N SER A 30 17.70 -6.86 0.20
CA SER A 30 17.12 -5.70 -0.47
C SER A 30 17.98 -5.24 -1.66
N ASN A 31 17.32 -4.69 -2.68
CA ASN A 31 18.00 -4.20 -3.90
C ASN A 31 19.05 -3.13 -3.57
N ALA A 32 20.30 -3.35 -3.98
CA ALA A 32 21.44 -2.50 -3.67
C ALA A 32 21.31 -1.07 -4.22
N GLU A 33 20.70 -0.89 -5.40
CA GLU A 33 20.48 0.44 -6.00
C GLU A 33 19.48 1.26 -5.17
N LYS A 34 18.41 0.61 -4.66
CA LYS A 34 17.43 1.26 -3.78
C LYS A 34 18.06 1.66 -2.45
N ILE A 35 18.94 0.80 -1.89
CA ILE A 35 19.69 1.13 -0.67
C ILE A 35 20.65 2.31 -0.94
N ALA A 36 21.36 2.32 -2.06
CA ALA A 36 22.22 3.43 -2.44
C ALA A 36 21.44 4.75 -2.61
N ALA A 37 20.24 4.69 -3.21
CA ALA A 37 19.38 5.84 -3.35
C ALA A 37 18.89 6.39 -2.00
N LEU A 38 18.58 5.54 -1.02
CA LEU A 38 18.23 5.96 0.34
C LEU A 38 19.41 6.67 1.01
N LYS A 39 20.62 6.08 0.95
CA LYS A 39 21.83 6.69 1.49
C LYS A 39 22.16 8.03 0.82
N GLY A 40 22.01 8.11 -0.52
CA GLY A 40 22.19 9.34 -1.29
C GLY A 40 21.20 10.45 -0.93
N ALA A 41 20.05 10.10 -0.39
CA ALA A 41 19.07 11.03 0.16
C ALA A 41 19.31 11.41 1.65
N GLY A 42 20.45 11.03 2.22
CA GLY A 42 20.77 11.33 3.62
C GLY A 42 20.03 10.47 4.65
N ILE A 43 19.46 9.35 4.23
CA ILE A 43 18.72 8.43 5.10
C ILE A 43 19.68 7.41 5.71
N GLU A 44 19.64 7.27 7.04
CA GLU A 44 20.33 6.21 7.75
C GLU A 44 19.76 4.84 7.37
N VAL A 45 20.61 3.91 6.98
CA VAL A 45 20.19 2.55 6.61
C VAL A 45 20.66 1.58 7.68
N VAL A 46 19.70 0.87 8.27
CA VAL A 46 19.93 -0.18 9.28
C VAL A 46 19.45 -1.51 8.70
N GLU A 47 20.32 -2.52 8.76
CA GLU A 47 19.96 -3.87 8.33
C GLU A 47 19.15 -4.58 9.42
N GLY A 48 18.07 -5.25 9.01
CA GLY A 48 17.24 -6.06 9.87
C GLY A 48 16.08 -6.70 9.11
N ASP A 49 15.37 -7.56 9.81
CA ASP A 49 14.25 -8.32 9.25
C ASP A 49 13.07 -8.31 10.22
N LEU A 50 11.86 -8.20 9.71
CA LEU A 50 10.63 -8.25 10.52
C LEU A 50 10.47 -9.56 11.30
N ARG A 51 11.14 -10.61 10.88
CA ARG A 51 11.15 -11.93 11.55
C ARG A 51 12.21 -12.03 12.64
N ASP A 52 13.08 -11.05 12.77
CA ASP A 52 14.14 -10.99 13.80
C ASP A 52 13.85 -9.87 14.79
N ARG A 53 13.32 -10.25 15.94
CA ARG A 53 12.96 -9.31 17.01
C ARG A 53 14.14 -8.47 17.46
N ALA A 54 15.34 -9.01 17.57
CA ALA A 54 16.51 -8.28 18.03
C ALA A 54 16.88 -7.15 17.06
N SER A 55 16.74 -7.40 15.75
CA SER A 55 16.96 -6.37 14.72
C SER A 55 15.89 -5.28 14.76
N LEU A 56 14.65 -5.62 15.13
CA LEU A 56 13.57 -4.63 15.29
C LEU A 56 13.80 -3.74 16.52
N ASP A 57 14.20 -4.33 17.64
CA ASP A 57 14.52 -3.59 18.86
C ASP A 57 15.67 -2.59 18.61
N ALA A 58 16.73 -3.03 17.92
CA ALA A 58 17.84 -2.15 17.52
C ALA A 58 17.41 -1.04 16.54
N ALA A 59 16.53 -1.36 15.58
CA ALA A 59 16.04 -0.38 14.62
C ALA A 59 15.12 0.66 15.25
N CYS A 60 14.38 0.29 16.31
CA CYS A 60 13.45 1.17 17.02
C CYS A 60 14.12 1.97 18.15
N ASP A 61 15.35 1.66 18.53
CA ASP A 61 16.03 2.38 19.61
C ASP A 61 16.20 3.86 19.26
N GLY A 62 15.71 4.74 20.16
CA GLY A 62 15.81 6.19 20.03
C GLY A 62 14.99 6.83 18.90
N VAL A 63 13.99 6.13 18.31
CA VAL A 63 13.11 6.74 17.30
C VAL A 63 11.85 7.34 17.93
N ASP A 64 11.42 8.49 17.46
CA ASP A 64 10.18 9.15 17.91
C ASP A 64 8.92 8.55 17.28
N ALA A 65 9.02 8.05 16.04
CA ALA A 65 7.89 7.46 15.33
C ALA A 65 8.34 6.37 14.35
N VAL A 66 7.42 5.45 14.07
CA VAL A 66 7.63 4.37 13.11
C VAL A 66 6.59 4.46 12.00
N ILE A 67 7.01 4.35 10.74
CA ILE A 67 6.15 4.13 9.60
C ILE A 67 6.36 2.70 9.09
N SER A 68 5.28 1.92 8.99
CA SER A 68 5.28 0.61 8.35
C SER A 68 4.44 0.62 7.09
N THR A 69 5.11 0.37 5.96
CA THR A 69 4.49 0.18 4.64
C THR A 69 4.76 -1.21 4.10
N VAL A 70 5.11 -2.12 5.00
CA VAL A 70 5.54 -3.47 4.63
C VAL A 70 4.35 -4.32 4.24
N SER A 71 4.52 -5.11 3.19
CA SER A 71 3.66 -6.22 2.82
C SER A 71 4.48 -7.25 2.02
N ALA A 72 4.17 -8.52 2.19
CA ALA A 72 4.67 -9.57 1.30
C ALA A 72 4.06 -9.45 -0.10
N MET A 73 2.86 -8.89 -0.21
CA MET A 73 2.11 -8.77 -1.46
C MET A 73 2.29 -7.41 -2.13
N PRO A 74 2.10 -7.34 -3.45
CA PRO A 74 2.02 -8.47 -4.39
C PRO A 74 3.41 -8.90 -4.92
N PHE A 75 4.46 -8.11 -4.70
CA PHE A 75 5.75 -8.25 -5.41
C PHE A 75 6.90 -8.76 -4.55
N SER A 76 6.68 -8.98 -3.26
CA SER A 76 7.75 -9.34 -2.31
C SER A 76 7.59 -10.72 -1.70
N TRP A 77 6.54 -11.45 -2.07
CA TRP A 77 6.31 -12.79 -1.57
C TRP A 77 7.38 -13.77 -2.08
N GLN A 78 7.86 -14.61 -1.21
CA GLN A 78 8.74 -15.74 -1.48
C GLN A 78 8.71 -16.69 -0.29
N GLU A 79 9.19 -17.92 -0.46
CA GLU A 79 9.32 -18.84 0.66
C GLU A 79 10.09 -18.20 1.82
N GLY A 80 9.55 -18.33 3.05
CA GLY A 80 10.08 -17.66 4.25
C GLY A 80 9.85 -16.14 4.31
N ASN A 81 9.02 -15.59 3.43
CA ASN A 81 8.58 -14.19 3.44
C ASN A 81 7.09 -14.13 3.08
N THR A 82 6.30 -14.89 3.83
CA THR A 82 4.88 -15.10 3.60
C THR A 82 4.03 -13.97 4.17
N ILE A 83 2.74 -13.95 3.84
CA ILE A 83 1.75 -13.02 4.44
C ILE A 83 1.73 -13.20 5.96
N GLY A 84 1.74 -14.45 6.45
CA GLY A 84 1.77 -14.76 7.88
C GLY A 84 3.01 -14.22 8.59
N ASP A 85 4.19 -14.38 7.96
CA ASP A 85 5.46 -13.96 8.56
C ASP A 85 5.61 -12.42 8.56
N VAL A 86 5.20 -11.75 7.48
CA VAL A 86 5.47 -10.32 7.26
C VAL A 86 4.30 -9.46 7.68
N ASP A 87 3.12 -9.69 7.08
CA ASP A 87 1.96 -8.80 7.26
C ASP A 87 1.32 -8.97 8.65
N ARG A 88 1.43 -10.17 9.24
CA ARG A 88 0.90 -10.45 10.58
C ARG A 88 2.00 -10.42 11.63
N THR A 89 2.80 -11.48 11.74
CA THR A 89 3.72 -11.70 12.86
C THR A 89 4.82 -10.64 12.90
N GLY A 90 5.44 -10.36 11.78
CA GLY A 90 6.51 -9.38 11.68
C GLY A 90 6.03 -7.95 11.92
N THR A 91 4.83 -7.60 11.43
CA THR A 91 4.24 -6.28 11.70
C THR A 91 3.86 -6.12 13.18
N ILE A 92 3.31 -7.15 13.82
CA ILE A 92 3.03 -7.17 15.26
C ILE A 92 4.34 -7.01 16.04
N GLY A 93 5.39 -7.75 15.66
CA GLY A 93 6.71 -7.64 16.30
C GLY A 93 7.31 -6.23 16.21
N LEU A 94 7.10 -5.55 15.07
CA LEU A 94 7.54 -4.16 14.88
C LEU A 94 6.75 -3.18 15.77
N ILE A 95 5.44 -3.39 15.91
CA ILE A 95 4.59 -2.60 16.83
C ILE A 95 5.08 -2.75 18.27
N ASP A 96 5.37 -3.97 18.68
CA ASP A 96 5.89 -4.25 20.04
C ASP A 96 7.27 -3.64 20.28
N ALA A 97 8.17 -3.72 19.28
CA ALA A 97 9.50 -3.11 19.37
C ALA A 97 9.41 -1.57 19.46
N ALA A 98 8.58 -0.94 18.63
CA ALA A 98 8.35 0.50 18.68
C ALA A 98 7.74 0.95 20.01
N THR A 99 6.79 0.18 20.54
CA THR A 99 6.15 0.46 21.82
C THR A 99 7.15 0.32 22.98
N ALA A 100 7.96 -0.72 22.99
CA ALA A 100 8.99 -0.97 24.00
C ALA A 100 10.10 0.10 23.97
N ALA A 101 10.46 0.60 22.79
CA ALA A 101 11.42 1.69 22.62
C ALA A 101 10.87 3.07 23.02
N GLY A 102 9.58 3.19 23.34
CA GLY A 102 8.95 4.45 23.74
C GLY A 102 8.65 5.38 22.57
N ALA A 103 8.57 4.87 21.36
CA ALA A 103 8.12 5.65 20.20
C ALA A 103 6.72 6.23 20.46
N LYS A 104 6.51 7.47 20.03
CA LYS A 104 5.26 8.20 20.29
C LYS A 104 4.15 7.83 19.30
N ARG A 105 4.51 7.55 18.05
CA ARG A 105 3.55 7.33 16.97
C ARG A 105 3.95 6.14 16.08
N PHE A 106 2.95 5.32 15.73
CA PHE A 106 3.07 4.27 14.72
C PHE A 106 2.09 4.55 13.56
N VAL A 107 2.63 4.74 12.37
CA VAL A 107 1.85 4.92 11.14
C VAL A 107 1.87 3.61 10.37
N TYR A 108 0.69 3.05 10.12
CA TYR A 108 0.54 1.76 9.45
C TYR A 108 -0.23 1.90 8.13
N THR A 109 0.36 1.44 7.04
CA THR A 109 -0.33 1.38 5.74
C THR A 109 -1.12 0.10 5.62
N SER A 110 -2.43 0.25 5.58
CA SER A 110 -3.42 -0.80 5.38
C SER A 110 -4.31 -0.47 4.18
N PHE A 111 -5.45 -1.14 4.09
CA PHE A 111 -6.46 -0.87 3.08
C PHE A 111 -7.86 -0.96 3.72
N PRO A 112 -8.92 -0.44 3.08
CA PRO A 112 -10.28 -0.64 3.56
C PRO A 112 -10.62 -2.13 3.60
N HIS A 113 -11.03 -2.63 4.75
CA HIS A 113 -11.41 -4.04 4.90
C HIS A 113 -12.82 -4.26 4.37
N PRO A 114 -13.06 -5.34 3.61
CA PRO A 114 -14.42 -5.78 3.34
C PRO A 114 -15.13 -6.13 4.67
N PRO A 115 -16.45 -6.02 4.72
CA PRO A 115 -17.21 -6.28 5.96
C PRO A 115 -17.10 -7.73 6.43
N GLU A 116 -16.73 -8.66 5.57
CA GLU A 116 -16.55 -10.08 5.91
C GLU A 116 -15.06 -10.45 5.93
N PRO A 117 -14.58 -11.15 6.99
CA PRO A 117 -13.25 -11.76 6.99
C PRO A 117 -13.20 -12.82 5.89
N GLY A 118 -12.06 -13.11 5.35
CA GLY A 118 -12.04 -14.22 4.43
C GLY A 118 -10.88 -14.33 3.47
N PHE A 119 -9.74 -13.70 3.75
CA PHE A 119 -8.53 -14.00 3.01
C PHE A 119 -7.27 -13.65 3.81
N ALA A 120 -6.20 -14.41 3.56
CA ALA A 120 -5.00 -14.39 4.38
C ALA A 120 -4.41 -12.99 4.59
N LEU A 121 -4.33 -12.16 3.55
CA LEU A 121 -3.80 -10.79 3.66
C LEU A 121 -4.71 -9.88 4.48
N GLY A 122 -6.02 -9.95 4.28
CA GLY A 122 -6.99 -9.15 5.04
C GLY A 122 -6.96 -9.50 6.52
N ASP A 123 -6.97 -10.79 6.83
CA ASP A 123 -6.91 -11.28 8.20
C ASP A 123 -5.59 -10.92 8.90
N ALA A 124 -4.45 -10.99 8.16
CA ALA A 124 -3.15 -10.57 8.67
C ALA A 124 -3.12 -9.07 9.01
N LYS A 125 -3.60 -8.23 8.09
CA LYS A 125 -3.67 -6.77 8.33
C LYS A 125 -4.64 -6.41 9.44
N ALA A 126 -5.81 -7.02 9.49
CA ALA A 126 -6.78 -6.83 10.58
C ALA A 126 -6.20 -7.23 11.95
N ALA A 127 -5.43 -8.31 12.02
CA ALA A 127 -4.74 -8.72 13.25
C ALA A 127 -3.70 -7.68 13.69
N ALA A 128 -2.88 -7.17 12.76
CA ALA A 128 -1.91 -6.11 13.05
C ALA A 128 -2.58 -4.80 13.49
N GLU A 129 -3.68 -4.39 12.84
CA GLU A 129 -4.47 -3.23 13.24
C GLU A 129 -5.07 -3.35 14.64
N ASN A 130 -5.65 -4.52 14.95
CA ASN A 130 -6.24 -4.78 16.26
C ASN A 130 -5.17 -4.77 17.35
N HIS A 131 -4.00 -5.35 17.08
CA HIS A 131 -2.85 -5.30 18.00
C HIS A 131 -2.38 -3.87 18.22
N LEU A 132 -2.25 -3.08 17.14
CA LEU A 132 -1.85 -1.68 17.20
C LEU A 132 -2.85 -0.83 17.99
N ARG A 133 -4.16 -1.01 17.79
CA ARG A 133 -5.20 -0.30 18.56
C ARG A 133 -5.20 -0.68 20.05
N SER A 134 -4.79 -1.88 20.41
CA SER A 134 -4.70 -2.35 21.81
C SER A 134 -3.38 -2.00 22.49
N SER A 135 -2.38 -1.54 21.75
CA SER A 135 -1.10 -1.09 22.27
C SER A 135 -1.19 0.29 22.91
N SER A 136 -0.16 0.70 23.66
CA SER A 136 -0.09 2.03 24.27
C SER A 136 0.46 3.12 23.35
N ILE A 137 0.98 2.75 22.17
CA ILE A 137 1.53 3.71 21.20
C ILE A 137 0.39 4.44 20.46
N GLU A 138 0.54 5.75 20.26
CA GLU A 138 -0.38 6.47 19.38
C GLU A 138 -0.29 5.92 17.96
N HIS A 139 -1.42 5.76 17.29
CA HIS A 139 -1.44 5.16 15.96
C HIS A 139 -2.15 6.01 14.91
N ALA A 140 -1.74 5.84 13.65
CA ALA A 140 -2.45 6.27 12.47
C ALA A 140 -2.51 5.09 11.48
N ILE A 141 -3.71 4.65 11.12
CA ILE A 141 -3.92 3.55 10.17
C ILE A 141 -4.37 4.17 8.86
N LEU A 142 -3.57 4.02 7.81
CA LEU A 142 -3.90 4.53 6.48
C LEU A 142 -4.70 3.47 5.73
N ALA A 143 -5.99 3.70 5.53
CA ALA A 143 -6.86 2.87 4.71
C ALA A 143 -6.73 3.31 3.24
N ALA A 144 -5.65 2.86 2.59
CA ALA A 144 -5.34 3.22 1.21
C ALA A 144 -6.19 2.42 0.22
N ASN A 145 -6.81 3.13 -0.74
CA ASN A 145 -7.62 2.52 -1.79
C ASN A 145 -6.72 1.93 -2.90
N PHE A 146 -7.27 1.58 -4.05
CA PHE A 146 -6.58 0.92 -5.14
C PHE A 146 -5.43 1.77 -5.70
N PHE A 147 -4.20 1.28 -5.57
CA PHE A 147 -3.00 1.95 -6.08
C PHE A 147 -2.97 1.95 -7.60
N MET A 148 -2.89 3.13 -8.23
CA MET A 148 -2.75 3.26 -9.67
C MET A 148 -1.53 2.51 -10.20
N GLU A 149 -0.39 2.61 -9.52
CA GLU A 149 0.88 2.02 -9.93
C GLU A 149 0.91 0.48 -9.84
N VAL A 150 -0.06 -0.10 -9.15
CA VAL A 150 -0.27 -1.56 -9.08
C VAL A 150 -1.33 -1.98 -10.08
N TRP A 151 -2.53 -1.48 -9.92
CA TRP A 151 -3.71 -1.95 -10.65
C TRP A 151 -3.78 -1.47 -12.10
N LEU A 152 -3.24 -0.28 -12.39
CA LEU A 152 -3.17 0.26 -13.73
C LEU A 152 -1.78 0.01 -14.33
N SER A 153 -1.28 -1.22 -14.20
CA SER A 153 0.01 -1.65 -14.70
C SER A 153 -0.10 -2.96 -15.48
N PRO A 154 0.87 -3.25 -16.38
CA PRO A 154 0.90 -4.51 -17.12
C PRO A 154 0.91 -5.75 -16.23
N ALA A 155 1.47 -5.67 -15.02
CA ALA A 155 1.48 -6.78 -14.05
C ALA A 155 0.08 -7.22 -13.61
N PHE A 156 -0.90 -6.32 -13.67
CA PHE A 156 -2.30 -6.60 -13.34
C PHE A 156 -3.22 -6.52 -14.57
N GLY A 157 -2.66 -6.75 -15.76
CA GLY A 157 -3.42 -6.83 -17.01
C GLY A 157 -3.86 -5.49 -17.58
N PHE A 158 -3.38 -4.36 -17.02
CA PHE A 158 -3.61 -3.04 -17.57
C PHE A 158 -2.39 -2.63 -18.42
N ASP A 159 -2.34 -3.19 -19.65
CA ASP A 159 -1.19 -3.12 -20.55
C ASP A 159 -1.21 -1.83 -21.38
N TYR A 160 -0.88 -0.72 -20.73
CA TYR A 160 -0.87 0.58 -21.37
C TYR A 160 0.16 0.71 -22.51
N PRO A 161 1.30 0.00 -22.57
CA PRO A 161 2.16 0.00 -23.75
C PRO A 161 1.49 -0.56 -25.00
N ASN A 162 0.60 -1.54 -24.86
CA ASN A 162 -0.07 -2.21 -25.99
C ASN A 162 -1.54 -1.79 -26.16
N GLY A 163 -2.06 -0.89 -25.35
CA GLY A 163 -3.43 -0.40 -25.43
C GLY A 163 -4.46 -1.50 -25.15
N SER A 164 -4.26 -2.27 -24.07
CA SER A 164 -5.22 -3.28 -23.65
C SER A 164 -5.41 -3.31 -22.15
N ALA A 165 -6.62 -3.69 -21.71
CA ALA A 165 -6.95 -3.81 -20.31
C ALA A 165 -7.77 -5.05 -20.00
N THR A 166 -7.38 -5.76 -18.94
CA THR A 166 -8.20 -6.76 -18.28
C THR A 166 -9.00 -6.07 -17.18
N ILE A 167 -10.32 -6.15 -17.25
CA ILE A 167 -11.25 -5.62 -16.27
C ILE A 167 -11.87 -6.77 -15.49
N TYR A 168 -11.79 -6.70 -14.18
CA TYR A 168 -12.40 -7.69 -13.29
C TYR A 168 -13.84 -7.27 -13.01
N GLY A 169 -14.79 -8.16 -13.30
CA GLY A 169 -16.23 -7.86 -13.27
C GLY A 169 -16.69 -7.06 -14.48
N ASP A 170 -17.75 -6.28 -14.31
CA ASP A 170 -18.36 -5.45 -15.36
C ASP A 170 -17.65 -4.09 -15.54
N GLY A 171 -16.75 -3.72 -14.64
CA GLY A 171 -16.00 -2.47 -14.70
C GLY A 171 -16.79 -1.21 -14.37
N THR A 172 -17.92 -1.33 -13.67
CA THR A 172 -18.80 -0.21 -13.28
C THR A 172 -18.63 0.23 -11.83
N ASN A 173 -17.85 -0.48 -11.03
CA ASN A 173 -17.58 -0.12 -9.63
C ASN A 173 -16.88 1.23 -9.54
N ARG A 174 -17.36 2.06 -8.63
CA ARG A 174 -16.78 3.39 -8.37
C ARG A 174 -15.62 3.26 -7.40
N MET A 175 -14.46 3.82 -7.76
CA MET A 175 -13.22 3.70 -6.99
C MET A 175 -12.48 5.04 -6.91
N SER A 176 -11.92 5.33 -5.75
CA SER A 176 -10.99 6.44 -5.53
C SER A 176 -9.55 5.95 -5.76
N TRP A 177 -9.10 5.94 -7.00
CA TRP A 177 -7.76 5.50 -7.38
C TRP A 177 -6.69 6.36 -6.71
N VAL A 178 -5.73 5.74 -6.03
CA VAL A 178 -4.72 6.45 -5.25
C VAL A 178 -3.32 6.28 -5.83
N SER A 179 -2.50 7.32 -5.80
CA SER A 179 -1.07 7.20 -6.09
C SER A 179 -0.28 6.82 -4.84
N HIS A 180 0.72 5.96 -5.00
CA HIS A 180 1.67 5.67 -3.93
C HIS A 180 2.35 6.94 -3.37
N LYS A 181 2.49 7.98 -4.20
CA LYS A 181 3.05 9.28 -3.79
C LYS A 181 2.14 10.00 -2.78
N ASP A 182 0.82 9.93 -2.97
CA ASP A 182 -0.14 10.55 -2.07
C ASP A 182 -0.28 9.77 -0.76
N VAL A 183 -0.20 8.42 -0.82
CA VAL A 183 -0.12 7.59 0.38
C VAL A 183 1.16 7.90 1.16
N ALA A 184 2.29 8.07 0.49
CA ALA A 184 3.55 8.44 1.12
C ALA A 184 3.50 9.82 1.79
N ARG A 185 2.89 10.82 1.13
CA ARG A 185 2.65 12.15 1.71
C ARG A 185 1.76 12.07 2.95
N THR A 186 0.69 11.28 2.87
CA THR A 186 -0.19 11.06 4.02
C THR A 186 0.53 10.35 5.16
N ALA A 187 1.39 9.36 4.86
CA ALA A 187 2.19 8.68 5.86
C ALA A 187 3.17 9.62 6.56
N ALA A 188 3.85 10.47 5.81
CA ALA A 188 4.77 11.47 6.36
C ALA A 188 4.03 12.52 7.23
N GLU A 189 2.91 13.04 6.73
CA GLU A 189 2.08 14.00 7.47
C GLU A 189 1.51 13.40 8.76
N ALA A 190 1.13 12.12 8.74
CA ALA A 190 0.54 11.42 9.89
C ALA A 190 1.53 11.24 11.06
N VAL A 191 2.83 11.39 10.86
CA VAL A 191 3.84 11.27 11.91
C VAL A 191 3.61 12.29 13.03
N SER A 192 3.34 13.54 12.68
CA SER A 192 3.25 14.64 13.62
C SER A 192 1.87 15.31 13.68
N ASN A 193 1.01 15.09 12.69
CA ASN A 193 -0.29 15.76 12.63
C ASN A 193 -1.23 15.28 13.76
N PRO A 194 -1.78 16.20 14.58
CA PRO A 194 -2.69 15.84 15.67
C PRO A 194 -3.97 15.13 15.20
N LYS A 195 -4.46 15.42 13.99
CA LYS A 195 -5.65 14.76 13.44
C LYS A 195 -5.44 13.27 13.14
N ALA A 196 -4.18 12.85 13.02
CA ALA A 196 -3.83 11.45 12.78
C ALA A 196 -3.77 10.61 14.06
N LYS A 197 -3.87 11.24 15.23
CA LYS A 197 -3.77 10.55 16.52
C LYS A 197 -4.93 9.56 16.72
N ASN A 198 -4.59 8.28 16.86
CA ASN A 198 -5.52 7.17 17.09
C ASN A 198 -6.66 7.14 16.05
N ALA A 199 -6.32 7.41 14.79
CA ALA A 199 -7.26 7.54 13.70
C ALA A 199 -7.05 6.47 12.63
N VAL A 200 -8.16 6.10 11.97
CA VAL A 200 -8.15 5.43 10.67
C VAL A 200 -8.40 6.50 9.62
N LEU A 201 -7.44 6.66 8.72
CA LEU A 201 -7.41 7.74 7.74
C LEU A 201 -7.71 7.18 6.36
N PRO A 202 -8.82 7.56 5.72
CA PRO A 202 -9.07 7.20 4.33
C PRO A 202 -8.02 7.88 3.43
N VAL A 203 -7.49 7.14 2.45
CA VAL A 203 -6.53 7.65 1.48
C VAL A 203 -6.93 7.19 0.09
N GLY A 204 -7.37 8.13 -0.72
CA GLY A 204 -7.80 7.91 -2.10
C GLY A 204 -7.30 9.02 -3.03
N GLY A 205 -7.71 8.99 -4.28
CA GLY A 205 -7.38 10.01 -5.26
C GLY A 205 -8.35 11.20 -5.25
N PRO A 206 -8.10 12.20 -6.10
CA PRO A 206 -8.90 13.44 -6.13
C PRO A 206 -10.28 13.25 -6.75
N SER A 207 -10.50 12.18 -7.48
CA SER A 207 -11.75 11.89 -8.19
C SER A 207 -12.04 10.40 -8.20
N ILE A 208 -13.31 10.10 -8.41
CA ILE A 208 -13.85 8.73 -8.42
C ILE A 208 -14.05 8.34 -9.88
N HIS A 209 -13.49 7.20 -10.29
CA HIS A 209 -13.65 6.65 -11.63
C HIS A 209 -13.97 5.16 -11.56
N THR A 210 -14.84 4.72 -12.46
CA THR A 210 -14.98 3.29 -12.72
C THR A 210 -13.79 2.78 -13.54
N PRO A 211 -13.48 1.48 -13.50
CA PRO A 211 -12.45 0.89 -14.37
C PRO A 211 -12.61 1.22 -15.85
N LEU A 212 -13.84 1.21 -16.36
CA LEU A 212 -14.11 1.56 -17.77
C LEU A 212 -13.89 3.06 -18.06
N GLU A 213 -14.15 3.95 -17.11
CA GLU A 213 -13.80 5.37 -17.24
C GLU A 213 -12.29 5.58 -17.23
N VAL A 214 -11.55 4.81 -16.45
CA VAL A 214 -10.08 4.81 -16.47
C VAL A 214 -9.56 4.40 -17.84
N VAL A 215 -10.07 3.32 -18.43
CA VAL A 215 -9.70 2.93 -19.80
C VAL A 215 -9.92 4.10 -20.78
N ARG A 216 -11.08 4.77 -20.71
CA ARG A 216 -11.35 5.93 -21.59
C ARG A 216 -10.40 7.11 -21.34
N ILE A 217 -9.93 7.31 -20.11
CA ILE A 217 -8.91 8.32 -19.81
C ILE A 217 -7.61 7.96 -20.53
N PHE A 218 -7.18 6.71 -20.46
CA PHE A 218 -5.97 6.23 -21.14
C PHE A 218 -6.10 6.28 -22.66
N GLU A 219 -7.26 5.93 -23.24
CA GLU A 219 -7.55 6.08 -24.67
C GLU A 219 -7.37 7.54 -25.13
N ARG A 220 -7.96 8.49 -24.40
CA ARG A 220 -7.82 9.92 -24.72
C ARG A 220 -6.39 10.40 -24.58
N THR A 221 -5.65 9.88 -23.61
CA THR A 221 -4.28 10.32 -23.33
C THR A 221 -3.28 9.76 -24.34
N SER A 222 -3.44 8.49 -24.72
CA SER A 222 -2.57 7.82 -25.71
C SER A 222 -2.96 8.13 -27.16
N GLY A 223 -4.20 8.57 -27.40
CA GLY A 223 -4.75 8.78 -28.76
C GLY A 223 -5.06 7.48 -29.50
N THR A 224 -5.10 6.34 -28.80
CA THR A 224 -5.35 5.00 -29.37
C THR A 224 -6.59 4.37 -28.76
N THR A 225 -7.30 3.54 -29.53
CA THR A 225 -8.41 2.72 -29.04
C THR A 225 -7.85 1.49 -28.33
N TRP A 226 -8.43 1.14 -27.19
CA TRP A 226 -8.00 0.03 -26.38
C TRP A 226 -8.87 -1.21 -26.56
N SER A 227 -8.26 -2.38 -26.47
CA SER A 227 -8.98 -3.64 -26.31
C SER A 227 -9.26 -3.91 -24.84
N VAL A 228 -10.51 -4.26 -24.54
CA VAL A 228 -10.94 -4.58 -23.17
C VAL A 228 -11.39 -6.03 -23.09
N THR A 229 -10.83 -6.76 -22.13
CA THR A 229 -11.25 -8.13 -21.80
C THR A 229 -11.82 -8.14 -20.38
N HIS A 230 -12.94 -8.82 -20.18
CA HIS A 230 -13.57 -8.96 -18.87
C HIS A 230 -13.30 -10.34 -18.27
N VAL A 231 -12.99 -10.37 -16.96
CA VAL A 231 -12.98 -11.60 -16.16
C VAL A 231 -14.23 -11.59 -15.29
N SER A 232 -15.10 -12.57 -15.45
CA SER A 232 -16.37 -12.59 -14.73
C SER A 232 -16.18 -12.84 -13.23
N VAL A 233 -17.16 -12.42 -12.43
CA VAL A 233 -17.18 -12.64 -10.99
C VAL A 233 -17.13 -14.13 -10.66
N GLU A 234 -17.86 -14.94 -11.43
CA GLU A 234 -17.87 -16.41 -11.27
C GLU A 234 -16.47 -17.01 -11.50
N SER A 235 -15.77 -16.54 -12.56
CA SER A 235 -14.40 -16.99 -12.81
C SER A 235 -13.43 -16.59 -11.70
N LEU A 236 -13.58 -15.40 -11.11
CA LEU A 236 -12.78 -14.96 -9.97
C LEU A 236 -13.06 -15.78 -8.70
N GLN A 237 -14.33 -16.16 -8.47
CA GLN A 237 -14.71 -17.04 -7.37
C GLN A 237 -14.12 -18.46 -7.54
N GLU A 238 -14.13 -18.97 -8.77
CA GLU A 238 -13.49 -20.25 -9.11
C GLU A 238 -11.98 -20.18 -8.87
N GLN A 239 -11.31 -19.13 -9.34
CA GLN A 239 -9.87 -18.91 -9.12
C GLN A 239 -9.53 -18.83 -7.63
N LYS A 240 -10.32 -18.11 -6.83
CA LYS A 240 -10.15 -18.05 -5.37
C LYS A 240 -10.29 -19.45 -4.75
N SER A 241 -11.31 -20.19 -5.15
CA SER A 241 -11.59 -21.53 -4.59
C SER A 241 -10.55 -22.57 -4.99
N ALA A 242 -9.91 -22.40 -6.15
CA ALA A 242 -8.89 -23.28 -6.70
C ALA A 242 -7.45 -22.84 -6.36
N ALA A 243 -7.29 -21.78 -5.57
CA ALA A 243 -5.97 -21.25 -5.22
C ALA A 243 -5.09 -22.32 -4.54
N ALA A 244 -3.88 -22.51 -5.05
CA ALA A 244 -2.95 -23.50 -4.55
C ALA A 244 -2.11 -23.01 -3.36
N ASP A 245 -2.06 -21.69 -3.18
CA ASP A 245 -1.30 -21.02 -2.13
C ASP A 245 -1.95 -19.70 -1.70
N GLU A 246 -1.45 -19.12 -0.61
CA GLU A 246 -1.96 -17.87 -0.04
C GLU A 246 -1.83 -16.66 -0.97
N VAL A 247 -0.88 -16.69 -1.92
CA VAL A 247 -0.68 -15.60 -2.89
C VAL A 247 -1.77 -15.61 -3.94
N GLN A 248 -2.03 -16.78 -4.52
CA GLN A 248 -3.10 -16.95 -5.50
C GLN A 248 -4.45 -16.60 -4.88
N GLU A 249 -4.70 -17.05 -3.64
CA GLU A 249 -5.91 -16.73 -2.90
C GLU A 249 -6.02 -15.21 -2.68
N ALA A 250 -4.96 -14.55 -2.22
CA ALA A 250 -4.94 -13.13 -1.96
C ALA A 250 -5.16 -12.31 -3.25
N VAL A 251 -4.50 -12.68 -4.35
CA VAL A 251 -4.69 -12.01 -5.65
C VAL A 251 -6.12 -12.17 -6.14
N ALA A 252 -6.65 -13.38 -6.15
CA ALA A 252 -8.02 -13.64 -6.59
C ALA A 252 -9.06 -12.91 -5.72
N THR A 253 -8.83 -12.84 -4.41
CA THR A 253 -9.72 -12.12 -3.49
C THR A 253 -9.67 -10.61 -3.69
N LEU A 254 -8.49 -10.04 -3.93
CA LEU A 254 -8.35 -8.62 -4.25
C LEU A 254 -9.00 -8.27 -5.60
N GLN A 255 -8.87 -9.14 -6.60
CA GLN A 255 -9.55 -8.99 -7.90
C GLN A 255 -11.07 -9.12 -7.76
N LEU A 256 -11.54 -10.02 -6.90
CA LEU A 256 -12.96 -10.14 -6.59
C LEU A 256 -13.48 -8.89 -5.87
N GLY A 257 -12.72 -8.35 -4.90
CA GLY A 257 -13.02 -7.07 -4.26
C GLY A 257 -13.10 -5.92 -5.25
N TYR A 258 -12.16 -5.85 -6.20
CA TYR A 258 -12.20 -4.91 -7.32
C TYR A 258 -13.49 -5.06 -8.14
N ALA A 259 -13.96 -6.30 -8.37
CA ALA A 259 -15.13 -6.57 -9.21
C ALA A 259 -16.46 -6.25 -8.55
N VAL A 260 -16.61 -6.50 -7.24
CA VAL A 260 -17.95 -6.52 -6.59
C VAL A 260 -18.11 -5.62 -5.37
N ALA A 261 -17.03 -5.20 -4.72
CA ALA A 261 -17.16 -4.47 -3.47
C ALA A 261 -17.75 -3.08 -3.68
N PRO A 262 -18.84 -2.73 -3.01
CA PRO A 262 -19.37 -1.37 -2.98
C PRO A 262 -18.49 -0.48 -2.08
N GLY A 263 -18.48 0.84 -2.34
CA GLY A 263 -17.95 1.79 -1.37
C GLY A 263 -16.44 2.02 -1.43
N TRP A 264 -15.81 1.74 -2.55
CA TRP A 264 -14.45 2.20 -2.80
C TRP A 264 -14.38 3.67 -3.25
N ASP A 265 -15.51 4.38 -3.22
CA ASP A 265 -15.61 5.81 -3.43
C ASP A 265 -15.41 6.55 -2.11
N MET A 266 -14.26 7.19 -1.97
CA MET A 266 -13.90 7.97 -0.79
C MET A 266 -14.05 9.47 -1.07
N ASN A 267 -14.48 10.24 -0.07
CA ASN A 267 -14.58 11.68 -0.19
C ASN A 267 -13.23 12.34 0.11
N PRO A 268 -12.60 13.08 -0.83
CA PRO A 268 -11.36 13.79 -0.58
C PRO A 268 -11.40 14.79 0.58
N ALA A 269 -12.58 15.26 0.98
CA ALA A 269 -12.74 16.15 2.13
C ALA A 269 -12.38 15.47 3.47
N ASP A 270 -12.42 14.14 3.51
CA ASP A 270 -12.11 13.34 4.70
C ASP A 270 -10.62 12.96 4.78
N TYR A 271 -9.82 13.28 3.74
CA TYR A 271 -8.41 12.94 3.72
C TYR A 271 -7.57 13.87 4.59
N LEU A 272 -6.56 13.31 5.24
CA LEU A 272 -5.57 14.09 5.98
C LEU A 272 -4.80 15.03 5.04
N VAL A 273 -4.42 14.53 3.87
CA VAL A 273 -3.80 15.28 2.77
C VAL A 273 -4.78 15.28 1.60
N SER A 274 -5.42 16.43 1.35
CA SER A 274 -6.45 16.58 0.31
C SER A 274 -6.03 17.47 -0.86
N SER A 275 -4.88 18.15 -0.75
CA SER A 275 -4.39 19.06 -1.79
C SER A 275 -3.33 18.42 -2.69
N ASN A 276 -3.31 18.82 -3.96
CA ASN A 276 -2.33 18.37 -4.95
C ASN A 276 -2.26 16.83 -5.07
N LEU A 277 -3.41 16.17 -4.95
CA LEU A 277 -3.51 14.73 -5.17
C LEU A 277 -3.30 14.42 -6.65
N ARG A 278 -2.63 13.31 -6.92
CA ARG A 278 -2.36 12.85 -8.28
C ARG A 278 -3.61 12.22 -8.89
N SER A 279 -4.04 12.74 -10.04
CA SER A 279 -5.19 12.18 -10.75
C SER A 279 -4.80 11.00 -11.67
N VAL A 280 -5.82 10.24 -12.10
CA VAL A 280 -5.66 9.16 -13.10
C VAL A 280 -5.15 9.72 -14.43
N GLU A 281 -5.58 10.92 -14.82
CA GLU A 281 -5.12 11.59 -16.04
C GLU A 281 -3.62 11.92 -15.98
N GLN A 282 -3.15 12.43 -14.84
CA GLN A 282 -1.74 12.72 -14.65
C GLN A 282 -0.90 11.45 -14.65
N TYR A 283 -1.40 10.37 -14.05
CA TYR A 283 -0.74 9.07 -14.10
C TYR A 283 -0.69 8.54 -15.54
N ALA A 284 -1.82 8.55 -16.27
CA ALA A 284 -1.87 8.14 -17.66
C ALA A 284 -0.88 8.91 -18.53
N GLN A 285 -0.81 10.25 -18.38
CA GLN A 285 0.14 11.10 -19.11
C GLN A 285 1.61 10.75 -18.85
N GLU A 286 1.94 10.27 -17.65
CA GLU A 286 3.30 9.90 -17.29
C GLU A 286 3.71 8.56 -17.90
N VAL A 287 2.81 7.57 -17.90
CA VAL A 287 3.15 6.19 -18.32
C VAL A 287 2.91 5.90 -19.80
N THR A 288 2.21 6.76 -20.52
CA THR A 288 1.94 6.60 -21.96
C THR A 288 2.84 7.49 -22.86
N LYS A 289 3.78 8.22 -22.27
CA LYS A 289 4.84 8.96 -23.01
C LYS A 289 5.97 8.02 -23.39
#